data_bc405712e88464a1a8c04a4d58713a53
#
_entry.id   bc405712e88464a1a8c04a4d58713a53
#
_cell.length_a   1.000
_cell.length_b   1.000
_cell.length_c   1.000
_cell.angle_alpha   90.00
_cell.angle_beta   90.00
_cell.angle_gamma   90.00
#
_symmetry.space_group_name_H-M   'P 1'
#
loop_
_entity.id
_entity.type
_entity.pdbx_description
1 polymer ?
#
loop_
_entity_poly.entity_id
_entity_poly.type
_entity_poly.pdbx_seq_one_letter_code
_entity_poly.pdbx_strand_id
1 'polypeptide(L)'
;MFSICLSHLGPAVDAHNLPLRPKIFSAFRLFILIAALVCASASAQEKLKVTINWNKVTVVSETTPTLQVVVNPMLRPGQPLAAASYRAVKDLAADDVRYVPWLPYPKLAVAELEPPNAEKTSWNFSLIDPMTKEFFAATEGHSTVVNFSTIPVWLFKTDKPVTYPADPNQVDWHYTQGTELRDPTGKALGDYYARLVSWYVDGGFTDENGVRHESGYHYKLPIWEVLNEVDFEHNMTPEQYTKRYDAIVSAIHKVSPETKFMGLALADASANPHWFEYFLNHANHQPGIPIDYISYHFYASPTPDEKPDDWQYTFFDQANGFLNTVRYVEAIRKRLSPHTKTDLDELGVILPTDNKPGDDVPPPQAYWNACGSLYAYLFIELSQMKINVAGMSQLVGYPTQYPSVSMMDWRQNKPNARYWVLKLIKDSFRPGDKLVQTQIDSGDAAAQAFATASDRKLLLANKRNRTIDISLPDAAQASARVVDATTGDGPARSVSPLRGNIELGPFAVAVVSW
;
A
#
# COMPACT_ATOMS: atom_id res chain seq x y z
N MET A 1 -15.29 -13.59 28.62
CA MET A 1 -16.01 -13.51 29.89
C MET A 1 -16.97 -12.36 29.79
N PHE A 2 -18.18 -12.62 29.42
CA PHE A 2 -19.43 -12.12 29.96
C PHE A 2 -20.54 -12.74 29.12
N SER A 3 -21.23 -13.64 29.79
CA SER A 3 -22.42 -14.35 29.38
C SER A 3 -23.61 -13.65 30.04
N ILE A 4 -24.76 -13.51 29.36
CA ILE A 4 -26.12 -13.43 29.96
C ILE A 4 -27.11 -13.58 28.79
N CYS A 5 -27.74 -14.68 28.73
CA CYS A 5 -29.02 -15.19 29.23
C CYS A 5 -30.24 -14.86 28.39
N LEU A 6 -30.81 -15.96 27.90
CA LEU A 6 -32.16 -16.22 27.35
C LEU A 6 -33.27 -15.96 28.40
N SER A 7 -34.44 -15.61 27.88
CA SER A 7 -35.75 -16.24 28.12
C SER A 7 -36.88 -15.23 27.92
N HIS A 8 -37.93 -15.45 27.12
CA HIS A 8 -39.14 -16.15 27.46
C HIS A 8 -40.08 -16.29 26.25
N LEU A 9 -40.69 -17.44 26.18
CA LEU A 9 -41.71 -17.92 25.25
C LEU A 9 -43.13 -17.44 25.59
N GLY A 10 -43.95 -17.27 24.57
CA GLY A 10 -45.27 -17.76 24.32
C GLY A 10 -46.46 -16.84 24.60
N PRO A 11 -47.70 -17.16 24.21
CA PRO A 11 -48.12 -18.12 23.18
C PRO A 11 -49.11 -17.59 22.12
N ALA A 12 -49.42 -18.43 21.15
CA ALA A 12 -50.37 -18.29 20.06
C ALA A 12 -51.85 -18.17 20.54
N VAL A 13 -52.66 -17.49 19.73
CA VAL A 13 -54.15 -17.63 19.70
C VAL A 13 -54.66 -17.67 18.28
N ASP A 14 -55.56 -18.57 18.10
CA ASP A 14 -56.19 -19.13 16.89
C ASP A 14 -57.11 -18.21 16.08
N ALA A 15 -57.34 -18.68 14.87
CA ALA A 15 -58.30 -18.20 13.87
C ALA A 15 -59.77 -18.40 14.32
N HIS A 16 -60.69 -17.61 13.76
CA HIS A 16 -61.94 -18.10 13.16
C HIS A 16 -62.79 -16.99 12.47
N ASN A 17 -63.07 -17.25 11.19
CA ASN A 17 -64.34 -17.14 10.46
C ASN A 17 -65.10 -15.80 10.29
N LEU A 18 -65.04 -15.29 9.03
CA LEU A 18 -66.15 -14.95 8.04
C LEU A 18 -67.28 -14.02 8.47
N PRO A 19 -67.96 -13.25 7.55
CA PRO A 19 -68.22 -13.51 6.13
C PRO A 19 -68.15 -12.31 5.13
N LEU A 20 -68.15 -12.68 3.86
CA LEU A 20 -68.35 -11.85 2.65
C LEU A 20 -69.68 -11.14 2.57
N ARG A 21 -69.72 -9.93 2.01
CA ARG A 21 -70.59 -9.51 0.89
C ARG A 21 -70.25 -8.10 0.32
N PRO A 22 -70.63 -7.81 -0.95
CA PRO A 22 -69.89 -6.96 -1.88
C PRO A 22 -70.59 -5.62 -2.19
N LYS A 23 -69.83 -4.69 -2.77
CA LYS A 23 -70.18 -3.55 -3.62
C LYS A 23 -69.02 -2.55 -3.51
N ILE A 24 -68.37 -2.02 -4.52
CA ILE A 24 -68.88 -1.19 -5.61
C ILE A 24 -67.72 -0.93 -6.57
N PHE A 25 -67.96 -1.13 -7.84
CA PHE A 25 -67.24 -0.52 -8.95
C PHE A 25 -67.35 1.00 -8.87
N SER A 26 -66.24 1.74 -8.67
CA SER A 26 -66.06 3.11 -9.13
C SER A 26 -64.79 3.83 -8.72
N ALA A 27 -63.77 3.16 -8.15
CA ALA A 27 -62.52 3.82 -7.72
C ALA A 27 -61.31 3.47 -8.60
N PHE A 28 -61.48 2.74 -9.70
CA PHE A 28 -60.39 2.17 -10.47
C PHE A 28 -59.80 3.08 -11.56
N ARG A 29 -60.35 4.27 -11.80
CA ARG A 29 -59.83 5.19 -12.83
C ARG A 29 -59.04 6.38 -12.28
N LEU A 30 -59.08 6.65 -10.98
CA LEU A 30 -58.30 7.74 -10.37
C LEU A 30 -56.95 7.29 -9.82
N PHE A 31 -56.78 6.00 -9.55
CA PHE A 31 -55.50 5.46 -9.03
C PHE A 31 -54.43 5.25 -10.11
N ILE A 32 -54.82 5.09 -11.38
CA ILE A 32 -53.87 4.90 -12.49
C ILE A 32 -53.22 6.23 -12.93
N LEU A 33 -53.88 7.39 -12.72
CA LEU A 33 -53.29 8.69 -13.04
C LEU A 33 -52.31 9.19 -11.94
N ILE A 34 -52.45 8.77 -10.69
CA ILE A 34 -51.54 9.13 -9.61
C ILE A 34 -50.33 8.21 -9.60
N ALA A 35 -50.45 6.92 -9.98
CA ALA A 35 -49.32 6.01 -10.12
C ALA A 35 -48.43 6.35 -11.32
N ALA A 36 -48.94 7.02 -12.36
CA ALA A 36 -48.14 7.48 -13.50
C ALA A 36 -47.38 8.79 -13.24
N LEU A 37 -47.74 9.56 -12.20
CA LEU A 37 -47.01 10.78 -11.82
C LEU A 37 -45.90 10.52 -10.77
N VAL A 38 -45.85 9.33 -10.14
CA VAL A 38 -44.82 8.99 -9.13
C VAL A 38 -43.62 8.25 -9.75
N CYS A 39 -43.73 7.77 -11.00
CA CYS A 39 -42.62 7.10 -11.69
C CYS A 39 -41.77 8.01 -12.59
N ALA A 40 -41.93 9.33 -12.53
CA ALA A 40 -41.12 10.26 -13.31
C ALA A 40 -40.32 11.27 -12.46
N SER A 41 -40.05 10.96 -11.21
CA SER A 41 -38.86 11.52 -10.58
C SER A 41 -37.66 10.64 -10.96
N ALA A 42 -37.27 10.69 -12.23
CA ALA A 42 -35.87 10.55 -12.54
C ALA A 42 -35.18 11.64 -11.71
N SER A 43 -34.62 11.30 -10.57
CA SER A 43 -33.75 12.21 -9.83
C SER A 43 -32.71 12.68 -10.86
N ALA A 44 -32.83 13.95 -11.26
CA ALA A 44 -31.79 14.56 -12.07
C ALA A 44 -30.50 14.29 -11.30
N GLN A 45 -29.64 13.44 -11.86
CA GLN A 45 -28.38 13.10 -11.25
C GLN A 45 -27.63 14.42 -11.01
N GLU A 46 -27.41 14.75 -9.76
CA GLU A 46 -26.82 16.03 -9.38
C GLU A 46 -25.46 16.16 -10.10
N LYS A 47 -25.34 17.19 -10.93
CA LYS A 47 -24.13 17.41 -11.71
C LYS A 47 -23.14 18.15 -10.84
N LEU A 48 -22.08 17.46 -10.45
CA LEU A 48 -20.99 18.03 -9.67
C LEU A 48 -20.22 19.06 -10.51
N LYS A 49 -19.66 20.06 -9.85
CA LYS A 49 -18.90 21.12 -10.51
C LYS A 49 -17.47 21.19 -9.95
N VAL A 50 -16.49 21.16 -10.85
CA VAL A 50 -15.11 21.48 -10.54
C VAL A 50 -14.82 22.92 -10.90
N THR A 51 -14.13 23.65 -10.02
CA THR A 51 -13.58 24.97 -10.28
C THR A 51 -12.07 24.94 -10.14
N ILE A 52 -11.35 25.54 -11.11
CA ILE A 52 -9.88 25.53 -11.16
C ILE A 52 -9.39 26.96 -11.35
N ASN A 53 -8.48 27.41 -10.50
CA ASN A 53 -7.76 28.65 -10.69
C ASN A 53 -6.31 28.35 -11.10
N TRP A 54 -6.07 28.23 -12.39
CA TRP A 54 -4.75 27.91 -12.97
C TRP A 54 -3.65 28.91 -12.62
N ASN A 55 -4.00 30.13 -12.24
CA ASN A 55 -3.04 31.18 -11.89
C ASN A 55 -2.64 31.15 -10.41
N LYS A 56 -3.30 30.31 -9.59
CA LYS A 56 -3.02 30.25 -8.16
C LYS A 56 -2.41 28.90 -7.77
N VAL A 57 -1.09 28.83 -7.80
CA VAL A 57 -0.33 27.69 -7.27
C VAL A 57 -0.48 27.66 -5.76
N THR A 58 -0.85 26.48 -5.22
CA THR A 58 -0.99 26.24 -3.77
C THR A 58 0.24 25.54 -3.21
N VAL A 59 0.76 24.55 -3.96
CA VAL A 59 1.86 23.68 -3.53
C VAL A 59 2.67 23.27 -4.77
N VAL A 60 3.95 23.01 -4.60
CA VAL A 60 4.76 22.23 -5.54
C VAL A 60 4.84 20.82 -4.99
N SER A 61 4.40 19.82 -5.75
CA SER A 61 4.41 18.42 -5.35
C SER A 61 5.83 17.92 -5.10
N GLU A 62 6.00 17.15 -4.05
CA GLU A 62 7.23 16.38 -3.77
C GLU A 62 6.97 14.87 -3.88
N THR A 63 5.74 14.47 -4.24
CA THR A 63 5.24 13.11 -4.09
C THR A 63 5.55 12.24 -5.30
N THR A 64 6.29 11.17 -5.06
CA THR A 64 6.55 10.07 -6.00
C THR A 64 5.49 9.00 -5.84
N PRO A 65 4.65 8.71 -6.86
CA PRO A 65 3.78 7.52 -6.83
C PRO A 65 4.58 6.27 -7.18
N THR A 66 4.49 5.25 -6.33
CA THR A 66 5.25 4.00 -6.45
C THR A 66 4.48 2.80 -5.90
N LEU A 67 5.14 1.64 -5.83
CA LEU A 67 4.59 0.41 -5.25
C LEU A 67 5.64 -0.36 -4.46
N GLN A 68 5.17 -1.33 -3.67
CA GLN A 68 6.04 -2.32 -3.05
C GLN A 68 5.92 -3.71 -3.71
N VAL A 69 7.05 -4.41 -3.68
CA VAL A 69 7.21 -5.82 -4.08
C VAL A 69 7.58 -6.63 -2.83
N VAL A 70 6.59 -7.26 -2.21
CA VAL A 70 6.83 -8.19 -1.11
C VAL A 70 7.21 -9.55 -1.68
N VAL A 71 8.29 -10.15 -1.17
CA VAL A 71 8.73 -11.47 -1.63
C VAL A 71 7.64 -12.51 -1.39
N ASN A 72 7.26 -13.18 -2.46
CA ASN A 72 6.19 -14.15 -2.51
C ASN A 72 6.63 -15.33 -3.39
N PRO A 73 6.32 -16.59 -3.05
CA PRO A 73 6.65 -17.76 -3.89
C PRO A 73 6.21 -17.64 -5.35
N MET A 74 5.12 -16.90 -5.64
CA MET A 74 4.65 -16.66 -7.00
C MET A 74 5.58 -15.76 -7.83
N LEU A 75 6.53 -15.06 -7.19
CA LEU A 75 7.58 -14.24 -7.84
C LEU A 75 8.85 -15.05 -8.14
N ARG A 76 8.94 -16.30 -7.73
CA ARG A 76 10.11 -17.13 -8.03
C ARG A 76 10.21 -17.41 -9.54
N PRO A 77 11.41 -17.43 -10.11
CA PRO A 77 11.60 -17.77 -11.52
C PRO A 77 10.91 -19.09 -11.91
N GLY A 78 10.23 -19.08 -13.04
CA GLY A 78 9.46 -20.21 -13.52
C GLY A 78 7.99 -20.27 -13.07
N GLN A 79 7.60 -19.44 -12.11
CA GLN A 79 6.19 -19.29 -11.75
C GLN A 79 5.44 -18.46 -12.82
N PRO A 80 4.20 -18.83 -13.17
CA PRO A 80 3.45 -18.13 -14.24
C PRO A 80 3.28 -16.62 -13.99
N LEU A 81 3.10 -16.23 -12.74
CA LEU A 81 2.90 -14.83 -12.34
C LEU A 81 4.19 -14.00 -12.34
N ALA A 82 5.36 -14.61 -12.12
CA ALA A 82 6.63 -13.92 -11.93
C ALA A 82 6.99 -13.03 -13.13
N ALA A 83 7.03 -13.58 -14.33
CA ALA A 83 7.40 -12.83 -15.52
C ALA A 83 6.44 -11.66 -15.83
N ALA A 84 5.14 -11.82 -15.56
CA ALA A 84 4.14 -10.75 -15.72
C ALA A 84 4.33 -9.66 -14.66
N SER A 85 4.64 -10.04 -13.42
CA SER A 85 4.86 -9.12 -12.31
C SER A 85 6.10 -8.24 -12.52
N TYR A 86 7.25 -8.83 -12.86
CA TYR A 86 8.46 -8.04 -13.11
C TYR A 86 8.35 -7.18 -14.38
N ARG A 87 7.60 -7.62 -15.40
CA ARG A 87 7.26 -6.73 -16.53
C ARG A 87 6.41 -5.55 -16.07
N ALA A 88 5.42 -5.76 -15.22
CA ALA A 88 4.60 -4.68 -14.68
C ALA A 88 5.43 -3.67 -13.88
N VAL A 89 6.40 -4.12 -13.06
CA VAL A 89 7.36 -3.22 -12.38
C VAL A 89 8.16 -2.41 -13.40
N LYS A 90 8.75 -3.07 -14.40
CA LYS A 90 9.53 -2.41 -15.45
C LYS A 90 8.69 -1.41 -16.26
N ASP A 91 7.47 -1.77 -16.63
CA ASP A 91 6.56 -0.92 -17.40
C ASP A 91 6.04 0.26 -16.58
N LEU A 92 5.95 0.12 -15.26
CA LEU A 92 5.61 1.22 -14.36
C LEU A 92 6.73 2.27 -14.37
N ALA A 93 7.99 1.85 -14.40
CA ALA A 93 9.18 2.70 -14.41
C ALA A 93 9.14 3.77 -13.30
N ALA A 94 8.77 3.36 -12.08
CA ALA A 94 8.68 4.23 -10.91
C ALA A 94 10.02 4.30 -10.17
N ASP A 95 10.27 5.43 -9.53
CA ASP A 95 11.34 5.56 -8.54
C ASP A 95 10.84 5.11 -7.17
N ASP A 96 11.77 4.83 -6.27
CA ASP A 96 11.55 4.42 -4.88
C ASP A 96 10.63 3.18 -4.76
N VAL A 97 10.77 2.23 -5.71
CA VAL A 97 10.09 0.93 -5.61
C VAL A 97 10.65 0.17 -4.43
N ARG A 98 9.78 -0.23 -3.51
CA ARG A 98 10.16 -0.96 -2.29
C ARG A 98 10.23 -2.46 -2.53
N TYR A 99 11.26 -3.15 -2.02
CA TYR A 99 11.46 -4.60 -2.08
C TYR A 99 11.61 -5.19 -0.69
N VAL A 100 10.74 -6.14 -0.34
CA VAL A 100 10.64 -6.67 1.02
C VAL A 100 10.70 -8.20 1.04
N PRO A 101 11.86 -8.81 1.26
CA PRO A 101 11.96 -10.18 1.77
C PRO A 101 11.41 -10.24 3.20
N TRP A 102 10.29 -10.97 3.38
CA TRP A 102 9.44 -10.86 4.56
C TRP A 102 9.26 -12.18 5.31
N LEU A 103 8.95 -12.05 6.61
CA LEU A 103 8.99 -13.10 7.63
C LEU A 103 8.19 -14.40 7.36
N PRO A 104 7.01 -14.42 6.72
CA PRO A 104 6.27 -15.67 6.56
C PRO A 104 6.92 -16.67 5.59
N TYR A 105 7.99 -16.25 4.91
CA TYR A 105 8.82 -17.12 4.07
C TYR A 105 10.30 -17.02 4.47
N PRO A 106 10.69 -17.53 5.65
CA PRO A 106 12.03 -17.29 6.22
C PRO A 106 13.16 -17.78 5.30
N LYS A 107 12.98 -18.86 4.56
CA LYS A 107 13.98 -19.36 3.60
C LYS A 107 14.11 -18.48 2.35
N LEU A 108 13.16 -17.60 2.06
CA LEU A 108 13.20 -16.64 0.96
C LEU A 108 13.65 -15.24 1.44
N ALA A 109 13.88 -15.06 2.74
CA ALA A 109 14.16 -13.77 3.35
C ALA A 109 15.47 -13.71 4.15
N VAL A 110 15.97 -14.84 4.67
CA VAL A 110 17.13 -14.93 5.55
C VAL A 110 18.27 -15.66 4.86
N ALA A 111 19.42 -15.00 4.75
CA ALA A 111 20.59 -15.55 4.06
C ALA A 111 21.44 -16.50 4.92
N GLU A 112 21.33 -16.41 6.24
CA GLU A 112 22.02 -17.29 7.19
C GLU A 112 21.04 -17.81 8.24
N LEU A 113 20.44 -18.97 7.97
CA LEU A 113 19.37 -19.53 8.81
C LEU A 113 19.87 -20.15 10.12
N GLU A 114 21.08 -20.70 10.12
CA GLU A 114 21.67 -21.34 11.29
C GLU A 114 22.83 -20.51 11.86
N PRO A 115 23.05 -20.51 13.17
CA PRO A 115 24.12 -19.75 13.76
C PRO A 115 25.51 -20.22 13.28
N PRO A 116 26.43 -19.28 13.00
CA PRO A 116 27.81 -19.65 12.72
C PRO A 116 28.48 -20.34 13.92
N ASN A 117 29.40 -21.23 13.64
CA ASN A 117 30.28 -21.84 14.66
C ASN A 117 31.74 -21.85 14.16
N ALA A 118 32.67 -22.33 14.97
CA ALA A 118 34.09 -22.32 14.64
C ALA A 118 34.49 -23.12 13.38
N GLU A 119 33.62 -24.00 12.90
CA GLU A 119 33.90 -24.90 11.77
C GLU A 119 33.22 -24.46 10.48
N LYS A 120 32.03 -23.84 10.59
CA LYS A 120 31.20 -23.49 9.43
C LYS A 120 30.25 -22.31 9.69
N THR A 121 29.90 -21.64 8.61
CA THR A 121 28.78 -20.72 8.49
C THR A 121 27.66 -21.33 7.65
N SER A 122 26.47 -20.73 7.64
CA SER A 122 25.32 -21.26 6.88
C SER A 122 24.84 -20.32 5.77
N TRP A 123 25.66 -19.36 5.36
CA TRP A 123 25.32 -18.40 4.32
C TRP A 123 24.86 -19.08 3.03
N ASN A 124 23.64 -18.77 2.59
CA ASN A 124 23.04 -19.33 1.38
C ASN A 124 22.06 -18.36 0.73
N PHE A 125 22.44 -17.84 -0.41
CA PHE A 125 21.63 -16.90 -1.20
C PHE A 125 20.84 -17.57 -2.34
N SER A 126 20.94 -18.88 -2.50
CA SER A 126 20.39 -19.59 -3.67
C SER A 126 18.87 -19.42 -3.85
N LEU A 127 18.12 -19.19 -2.78
CA LEU A 127 16.68 -18.95 -2.79
C LEU A 127 16.30 -17.46 -2.83
N ILE A 128 17.20 -16.58 -2.40
CA ILE A 128 16.98 -15.13 -2.29
C ILE A 128 17.38 -14.43 -3.60
N ASP A 129 18.58 -14.73 -4.09
CA ASP A 129 19.16 -14.08 -5.28
C ASP A 129 18.26 -14.08 -6.52
N PRO A 130 17.57 -15.17 -6.88
CA PRO A 130 16.80 -15.18 -8.11
C PRO A 130 15.74 -14.07 -8.17
N MET A 131 15.00 -13.84 -7.08
CA MET A 131 13.97 -12.79 -7.02
C MET A 131 14.59 -11.40 -6.87
N THR A 132 15.66 -11.26 -6.08
CA THR A 132 16.37 -9.99 -5.90
C THR A 132 16.99 -9.51 -7.21
N LYS A 133 17.56 -10.40 -8.01
CA LYS A 133 18.10 -10.09 -9.36
C LYS A 133 17.01 -9.63 -10.33
N GLU A 134 15.87 -10.33 -10.36
CA GLU A 134 14.73 -9.93 -11.20
C GLU A 134 14.20 -8.56 -10.79
N PHE A 135 14.14 -8.29 -9.48
CA PHE A 135 13.74 -6.98 -8.97
C PHE A 135 14.69 -5.86 -9.45
N PHE A 136 16.00 -6.01 -9.25
CA PHE A 136 16.97 -5.01 -9.71
C PHE A 136 16.97 -4.85 -11.24
N ALA A 137 16.78 -5.93 -11.99
CA ALA A 137 16.64 -5.85 -13.45
C ALA A 137 15.36 -5.12 -13.89
N ALA A 138 14.26 -5.30 -13.15
CA ALA A 138 12.99 -4.64 -13.43
C ALA A 138 12.98 -3.16 -13.05
N THR A 139 13.83 -2.75 -12.10
CA THR A 139 13.97 -1.37 -11.62
C THR A 139 15.23 -0.67 -12.10
N GLU A 140 15.91 -1.22 -13.11
CA GLU A 140 17.16 -0.66 -13.64
C GLU A 140 16.98 0.81 -14.05
N GLY A 141 17.87 1.67 -13.56
CA GLY A 141 17.84 3.12 -13.83
C GLY A 141 16.92 3.93 -12.90
N HIS A 142 16.21 3.28 -11.98
CA HIS A 142 15.32 3.89 -11.01
C HIS A 142 15.84 3.74 -9.57
N SER A 143 15.42 4.62 -8.68
CA SER A 143 15.69 4.51 -7.25
C SER A 143 14.86 3.37 -6.65
N THR A 144 15.44 2.70 -5.65
CA THR A 144 14.81 1.58 -4.94
C THR A 144 14.94 1.73 -3.44
N VAL A 145 13.97 1.20 -2.71
CA VAL A 145 14.01 0.99 -1.26
C VAL A 145 14.13 -0.52 -1.01
N VAL A 146 15.18 -0.94 -0.33
CA VAL A 146 15.40 -2.35 -0.01
C VAL A 146 15.24 -2.58 1.49
N ASN A 147 14.37 -3.53 1.85
CA ASN A 147 14.04 -3.88 3.22
C ASN A 147 14.07 -5.40 3.40
N PHE A 148 15.22 -5.96 3.76
CA PHE A 148 15.27 -7.34 4.26
C PHE A 148 14.80 -7.34 5.73
N SER A 149 13.49 -7.43 5.93
CA SER A 149 12.87 -7.21 7.23
C SER A 149 13.05 -8.35 8.23
N THR A 150 13.40 -9.54 7.74
CA THR A 150 13.47 -10.75 8.57
C THR A 150 14.85 -10.90 9.18
N ILE A 151 14.92 -10.85 10.50
CA ILE A 151 16.16 -11.09 11.26
C ILE A 151 16.35 -12.61 11.43
N PRO A 152 17.58 -13.15 11.25
CA PRO A 152 17.85 -14.54 11.58
C PRO A 152 17.49 -14.84 13.04
N VAL A 153 16.68 -15.85 13.28
CA VAL A 153 16.15 -16.17 14.62
C VAL A 153 17.25 -16.51 15.62
N TRP A 154 18.39 -17.03 15.16
CA TRP A 154 19.52 -17.34 16.04
C TRP A 154 20.18 -16.11 16.67
N LEU A 155 19.93 -14.91 16.16
CA LEU A 155 20.36 -13.65 16.79
C LEU A 155 19.54 -13.31 18.05
N PHE A 156 18.39 -13.96 18.24
CA PHE A 156 17.54 -13.74 19.40
C PHE A 156 17.70 -14.81 20.48
N LYS A 157 17.37 -14.46 21.72
CA LYS A 157 17.11 -15.40 22.80
C LYS A 157 15.73 -16.02 22.55
N THR A 158 15.68 -17.33 22.40
CA THR A 158 14.45 -18.09 22.19
C THR A 158 14.35 -19.21 23.23
N ASP A 159 13.15 -19.47 23.75
CA ASP A 159 12.92 -20.53 24.73
C ASP A 159 13.06 -21.92 24.14
N LYS A 160 12.86 -22.05 22.84
CA LYS A 160 12.91 -23.30 22.09
C LYS A 160 13.68 -23.10 20.78
N PRO A 161 14.33 -24.15 20.26
CA PRO A 161 14.86 -24.12 18.89
C PRO A 161 13.75 -23.80 17.89
N VAL A 162 14.05 -22.88 16.95
CA VAL A 162 13.13 -22.54 15.87
C VAL A 162 13.38 -23.50 14.70
N THR A 163 12.30 -23.96 14.11
CA THR A 163 12.33 -24.82 12.92
C THR A 163 11.79 -24.04 11.73
N TYR A 164 12.29 -24.34 10.56
CA TYR A 164 11.86 -23.72 9.31
C TYR A 164 11.04 -24.73 8.48
N PRO A 165 10.00 -24.31 7.74
CA PRO A 165 9.31 -25.18 6.80
C PRO A 165 10.30 -25.85 5.83
N ALA A 166 10.12 -27.14 5.56
CA ALA A 166 10.98 -27.88 4.61
C ALA A 166 10.84 -27.28 3.19
N ASP A 167 9.62 -27.00 2.75
CA ASP A 167 9.32 -26.32 1.50
C ASP A 167 9.48 -24.79 1.67
N PRO A 168 10.38 -24.12 0.92
CA PRO A 168 10.54 -22.67 1.00
C PRO A 168 9.30 -21.89 0.54
N ASN A 169 8.37 -22.52 -0.16
CA ASN A 169 7.11 -21.89 -0.59
C ASN A 169 6.01 -21.98 0.46
N GLN A 170 6.21 -22.77 1.50
CA GLN A 170 5.24 -22.91 2.59
C GLN A 170 5.28 -21.65 3.46
N VAL A 171 4.12 -21.01 3.63
CA VAL A 171 3.96 -19.90 4.56
C VAL A 171 4.05 -20.39 5.99
N ASP A 172 4.74 -19.63 6.83
CA ASP A 172 4.81 -19.83 8.27
C ASP A 172 4.47 -18.54 9.02
N TRP A 173 3.19 -18.35 9.30
CA TRP A 173 2.70 -17.21 10.09
C TRP A 173 3.10 -17.26 11.56
N HIS A 174 3.65 -18.39 12.02
CA HIS A 174 4.10 -18.59 13.39
C HIS A 174 5.62 -18.43 13.52
N TYR A 175 6.31 -18.04 12.45
CA TYR A 175 7.74 -17.78 12.50
C TYR A 175 8.05 -16.68 13.52
N THR A 176 8.61 -17.08 14.65
CA THR A 176 8.93 -16.17 15.76
C THR A 176 10.38 -15.73 15.64
N GLN A 177 10.61 -14.46 15.40
CA GLN A 177 11.96 -13.88 15.33
C GLN A 177 12.55 -13.61 16.73
N GLY A 178 11.68 -13.47 17.74
CA GLY A 178 12.07 -13.09 19.10
C GLY A 178 12.14 -11.57 19.28
N THR A 179 12.26 -11.15 20.53
CA THR A 179 12.24 -9.73 20.92
C THR A 179 13.60 -9.28 21.50
N GLU A 180 14.30 -10.16 22.23
CA GLU A 180 15.55 -9.85 22.89
C GLU A 180 16.75 -10.43 22.13
N LEU A 181 17.68 -9.58 21.71
CA LEU A 181 18.91 -10.02 21.04
C LEU A 181 19.83 -10.77 22.01
N ARG A 182 20.54 -11.80 21.53
CA ARG A 182 21.61 -12.47 22.27
C ARG A 182 22.78 -11.52 22.55
N ASP A 183 23.13 -10.72 21.53
CA ASP A 183 24.09 -9.62 21.67
C ASP A 183 23.31 -8.31 21.95
N PRO A 184 23.30 -7.83 23.20
CA PRO A 184 22.56 -6.62 23.57
C PRO A 184 23.18 -5.34 23.00
N THR A 185 24.40 -5.39 22.41
CA THR A 185 25.01 -4.25 21.73
C THR A 185 24.45 -4.04 20.34
N GLY A 186 23.85 -5.07 19.73
CA GLY A 186 23.38 -5.07 18.34
C GLY A 186 24.50 -5.25 17.31
N LYS A 187 25.75 -5.45 17.73
CA LYS A 187 26.88 -5.59 16.79
C LYS A 187 26.70 -6.80 15.87
N ALA A 188 26.32 -7.97 16.43
CA ALA A 188 26.08 -9.16 15.62
C ALA A 188 24.98 -8.96 14.58
N LEU A 189 23.92 -8.23 14.94
CA LEU A 189 22.84 -7.85 14.02
C LEU A 189 23.36 -6.92 12.91
N GLY A 190 24.12 -5.89 13.26
CA GLY A 190 24.73 -4.98 12.30
C GLY A 190 25.69 -5.70 11.34
N ASP A 191 26.54 -6.59 11.86
CA ASP A 191 27.48 -7.38 11.06
C ASP A 191 26.76 -8.30 10.05
N TYR A 192 25.64 -8.92 10.45
CA TYR A 192 24.79 -9.70 9.54
C TYR A 192 24.30 -8.84 8.36
N TYR A 193 23.72 -7.68 8.64
CA TYR A 193 23.20 -6.80 7.58
C TYR A 193 24.31 -6.19 6.73
N ALA A 194 25.46 -5.86 7.29
CA ALA A 194 26.61 -5.39 6.52
C ALA A 194 27.08 -6.45 5.50
N ARG A 195 27.16 -7.74 5.90
CA ARG A 195 27.50 -8.84 4.99
C ARG A 195 26.43 -9.06 3.92
N LEU A 196 25.16 -9.02 4.31
CA LEU A 196 24.04 -9.12 3.38
C LEU A 196 24.10 -8.00 2.32
N VAL A 197 24.36 -6.75 2.72
CA VAL A 197 24.51 -5.62 1.81
C VAL A 197 25.76 -5.79 0.94
N SER A 198 26.92 -6.13 1.53
CA SER A 198 28.16 -6.35 0.77
C SER A 198 28.02 -7.44 -0.30
N TRP A 199 27.19 -8.47 -0.08
CA TRP A 199 26.87 -9.46 -1.10
C TRP A 199 26.34 -8.82 -2.39
N TYR A 200 25.48 -7.82 -2.27
CA TYR A 200 24.85 -7.16 -3.42
C TYR A 200 25.61 -5.94 -3.96
N VAL A 201 26.41 -5.25 -3.14
CA VAL A 201 27.07 -3.99 -3.55
C VAL A 201 28.57 -4.13 -3.82
N ASP A 202 29.27 -5.01 -3.07
CA ASP A 202 30.73 -5.15 -3.11
C ASP A 202 31.21 -6.45 -3.78
N GLY A 203 30.30 -7.19 -4.40
CA GLY A 203 30.60 -8.47 -5.04
C GLY A 203 30.86 -9.61 -4.07
N GLY A 204 30.53 -9.46 -2.78
CA GLY A 204 30.67 -10.49 -1.75
C GLY A 204 31.20 -9.95 -0.42
N PHE A 205 31.44 -10.85 0.53
CA PHE A 205 31.90 -10.51 1.90
C PHE A 205 32.82 -11.60 2.48
N THR A 206 33.45 -11.30 3.59
CA THR A 206 34.17 -12.28 4.42
C THR A 206 33.31 -12.64 5.63
N ASP A 207 33.09 -13.95 5.84
CA ASP A 207 32.24 -14.45 6.92
C ASP A 207 32.93 -14.45 8.29
N GLU A 208 32.27 -14.99 9.31
CA GLU A 208 32.70 -15.05 10.69
C GLU A 208 34.00 -15.90 10.87
N ASN A 209 34.22 -16.83 9.97
CA ASN A 209 35.36 -17.74 9.98
C ASN A 209 36.51 -17.28 9.07
N GLY A 210 36.41 -16.08 8.49
CA GLY A 210 37.42 -15.54 7.57
C GLY A 210 37.33 -16.09 6.14
N VAL A 211 36.27 -16.81 5.78
CA VAL A 211 36.08 -17.36 4.44
C VAL A 211 35.44 -16.30 3.53
N ARG A 212 36.00 -16.11 2.35
CA ARG A 212 35.45 -15.19 1.33
C ARG A 212 34.33 -15.86 0.58
N HIS A 213 33.16 -15.20 0.55
CA HIS A 213 32.02 -15.53 -0.27
C HIS A 213 31.90 -14.49 -1.40
N GLU A 214 31.73 -14.92 -2.65
CA GLU A 214 31.71 -14.06 -3.82
C GLU A 214 30.38 -14.18 -4.57
N SER A 215 29.74 -13.04 -4.86
CA SER A 215 28.52 -12.93 -5.69
C SER A 215 28.82 -12.36 -7.07
N GLY A 216 29.81 -11.47 -7.15
CA GLY A 216 30.08 -10.66 -8.33
C GLY A 216 29.03 -9.59 -8.62
N TYR A 217 28.10 -9.31 -7.69
CA TYR A 217 27.08 -8.27 -7.84
C TYR A 217 27.62 -6.90 -7.41
N HIS A 218 27.21 -5.85 -8.15
CA HIS A 218 27.58 -4.46 -7.86
C HIS A 218 26.36 -3.56 -8.09
N TYR A 219 25.25 -3.90 -7.43
CA TYR A 219 24.02 -3.10 -7.51
C TYR A 219 24.17 -1.80 -6.71
N LYS A 220 23.50 -0.74 -7.19
CA LYS A 220 23.31 0.45 -6.38
C LYS A 220 22.20 0.18 -5.37
N LEU A 221 22.39 0.66 -4.15
CA LEU A 221 21.43 0.55 -3.06
C LEU A 221 21.10 1.95 -2.55
N PRO A 222 20.19 2.68 -3.25
CA PRO A 222 19.93 4.08 -2.93
C PRO A 222 19.35 4.29 -1.54
N ILE A 223 18.41 3.43 -1.11
CA ILE A 223 17.76 3.52 0.19
C ILE A 223 17.69 2.13 0.81
N TRP A 224 18.12 2.05 2.07
CA TRP A 224 17.93 0.88 2.93
C TRP A 224 16.91 1.20 4.01
N GLU A 225 15.83 0.46 4.05
CA GLU A 225 14.86 0.53 5.12
C GLU A 225 15.17 -0.51 6.19
N VAL A 226 15.17 -0.06 7.46
CA VAL A 226 15.59 -0.88 8.59
C VAL A 226 14.38 -1.53 9.23
N LEU A 227 14.18 -2.82 8.94
CA LEU A 227 13.10 -3.68 9.44
C LEU A 227 11.70 -3.24 8.96
N ASN A 228 10.69 -4.04 9.26
CA ASN A 228 9.31 -3.80 8.88
C ASN A 228 8.39 -3.96 10.09
N GLU A 229 7.35 -3.13 10.18
CA GLU A 229 6.28 -3.20 11.18
C GLU A 229 6.79 -3.50 12.60
N VAL A 230 7.79 -2.72 13.01
CA VAL A 230 8.55 -2.98 14.24
C VAL A 230 7.73 -2.87 15.52
N ASP A 231 6.61 -2.17 15.46
CA ASP A 231 5.58 -2.06 16.51
C ASP A 231 4.67 -3.30 16.57
N PHE A 232 4.60 -4.09 15.50
CA PHE A 232 3.74 -5.27 15.37
C PHE A 232 4.53 -6.58 15.21
N GLU A 233 5.31 -6.74 14.14
CA GLU A 233 6.02 -7.99 13.82
C GLU A 233 7.09 -8.35 14.85
N HIS A 234 7.78 -7.34 15.37
CA HIS A 234 8.89 -7.52 16.30
C HIS A 234 8.55 -7.17 17.74
N ASN A 235 7.37 -6.60 17.98
CA ASN A 235 6.90 -6.17 19.29
C ASN A 235 7.97 -5.41 20.09
N MET A 236 8.65 -4.48 19.43
CA MET A 236 9.71 -3.66 20.01
C MET A 236 9.16 -2.45 20.76
N THR A 237 9.99 -1.85 21.62
CA THR A 237 9.80 -0.47 22.07
C THR A 237 10.57 0.51 21.14
N PRO A 238 10.26 1.81 21.16
CA PRO A 238 11.02 2.82 20.42
C PRO A 238 12.52 2.79 20.74
N GLU A 239 12.87 2.57 22.01
CA GLU A 239 14.26 2.51 22.47
C GLU A 239 15.00 1.29 21.92
N GLN A 240 14.34 0.13 21.94
CA GLN A 240 14.91 -1.10 21.39
C GLN A 240 15.12 -0.97 19.88
N TYR A 241 14.13 -0.42 19.17
CA TYR A 241 14.23 -0.20 17.73
C TYR A 241 15.36 0.77 17.40
N THR A 242 15.39 1.95 18.02
CA THR A 242 16.40 2.98 17.75
C THR A 242 17.81 2.43 17.94
N LYS A 243 18.06 1.63 18.99
CA LYS A 243 19.34 0.97 19.20
C LYS A 243 19.71 -0.03 18.09
N ARG A 244 18.73 -0.79 17.58
CA ARG A 244 18.94 -1.73 16.46
C ARG A 244 19.15 -0.98 15.15
N TYR A 245 18.37 0.06 14.90
CA TYR A 245 18.55 0.96 13.77
C TYR A 245 19.98 1.50 13.73
N ASP A 246 20.46 2.07 14.82
CA ASP A 246 21.81 2.62 14.92
C ASP A 246 22.90 1.58 14.63
N ALA A 247 22.74 0.37 15.16
CA ALA A 247 23.70 -0.72 14.95
C ALA A 247 23.72 -1.18 13.47
N ILE A 248 22.56 -1.35 12.84
CA ILE A 248 22.44 -1.73 11.44
C ILE A 248 22.98 -0.62 10.53
N VAL A 249 22.55 0.62 10.75
CA VAL A 249 22.97 1.78 9.95
C VAL A 249 24.47 1.99 10.03
N SER A 250 25.05 1.96 11.25
CA SER A 250 26.50 2.10 11.44
C SER A 250 27.29 1.03 10.70
N ALA A 251 26.76 -0.19 10.61
CA ALA A 251 27.43 -1.29 9.94
C ALA A 251 27.31 -1.20 8.41
N ILE A 252 26.11 -0.92 7.90
CA ILE A 252 25.86 -0.78 6.46
C ILE A 252 26.59 0.45 5.88
N HIS A 253 26.59 1.57 6.59
CA HIS A 253 27.24 2.80 6.11
C HIS A 253 28.75 2.63 5.85
N LYS A 254 29.40 1.68 6.52
CA LYS A 254 30.83 1.37 6.29
C LYS A 254 31.07 0.65 4.95
N VAL A 255 30.12 -0.15 4.51
CA VAL A 255 30.21 -0.94 3.27
C VAL A 255 29.47 -0.30 2.09
N SER A 256 28.52 0.60 2.38
CA SER A 256 27.78 1.34 1.37
C SER A 256 27.53 2.79 1.82
N PRO A 257 28.56 3.67 1.75
CA PRO A 257 28.50 5.02 2.33
C PRO A 257 27.50 5.96 1.62
N GLU A 258 27.12 5.66 0.38
CA GLU A 258 26.15 6.44 -0.39
C GLU A 258 24.68 6.06 -0.11
N THR A 259 24.45 4.95 0.59
CA THR A 259 23.11 4.48 0.95
C THR A 259 22.47 5.44 1.96
N LYS A 260 21.24 5.86 1.66
CA LYS A 260 20.36 6.58 2.59
C LYS A 260 19.58 5.58 3.44
N PHE A 261 19.16 6.05 4.61
CA PHE A 261 18.50 5.17 5.57
C PHE A 261 17.09 5.64 5.89
N MET A 262 16.18 4.65 5.92
CA MET A 262 14.78 4.82 6.28
C MET A 262 14.46 3.99 7.51
N GLY A 263 13.64 4.52 8.38
CA GLY A 263 13.26 3.83 9.59
C GLY A 263 11.78 3.89 9.90
N LEU A 264 11.42 3.05 10.87
CA LEU A 264 10.14 2.80 11.47
C LEU A 264 9.30 1.77 10.72
N ALA A 265 8.80 2.03 9.50
CA ALA A 265 7.84 1.17 8.81
C ALA A 265 6.70 0.73 9.76
N LEU A 266 6.10 1.68 10.51
CA LEU A 266 5.11 1.33 11.54
C LEU A 266 3.82 0.81 10.93
N ALA A 267 3.31 -0.32 11.46
CA ALA A 267 2.03 -0.89 11.07
C ALA A 267 0.85 0.02 11.46
N ASP A 268 0.89 0.61 12.67
CA ASP A 268 -0.16 1.49 13.18
C ASP A 268 0.42 2.79 13.76
N ALA A 269 0.65 3.74 12.86
CA ALA A 269 1.12 5.06 13.23
C ALA A 269 0.13 5.84 14.11
N SER A 270 -1.18 5.53 14.03
CA SER A 270 -2.22 6.23 14.77
C SER A 270 -2.25 5.83 16.24
N ALA A 271 -2.03 4.57 16.54
CA ALA A 271 -1.93 4.06 17.91
C ALA A 271 -0.57 4.38 18.57
N ASN A 272 0.46 4.62 17.76
CA ASN A 272 1.85 4.68 18.21
C ASN A 272 2.56 6.04 17.96
N PRO A 273 1.93 7.22 18.20
CA PRO A 273 2.54 8.50 17.85
C PRO A 273 3.84 8.81 18.60
N HIS A 274 4.03 8.24 19.81
CA HIS A 274 5.24 8.41 20.62
C HIS A 274 6.50 7.82 19.97
N TRP A 275 6.36 6.89 19.01
CA TRP A 275 7.48 6.36 18.25
C TRP A 275 8.18 7.43 17.42
N PHE A 276 7.39 8.31 16.79
CA PHE A 276 7.95 9.42 16.00
C PHE A 276 8.64 10.46 16.90
N GLU A 277 8.06 10.76 18.06
CA GLU A 277 8.69 11.67 19.05
C GLU A 277 10.04 11.15 19.51
N TYR A 278 10.14 9.84 19.77
CA TYR A 278 11.37 9.22 20.23
C TYR A 278 12.41 9.10 19.13
N PHE A 279 12.03 8.49 17.99
CA PHE A 279 12.95 8.17 16.90
C PHE A 279 13.48 9.42 16.17
N LEU A 280 12.65 10.42 15.91
CA LEU A 280 13.08 11.66 15.24
C LEU A 280 13.93 12.57 16.13
N ASN A 281 14.06 12.28 17.42
CA ASN A 281 14.92 13.03 18.30
C ASN A 281 16.36 12.50 18.21
N HIS A 282 17.23 13.22 17.50
CA HIS A 282 18.62 12.86 17.29
C HIS A 282 19.41 12.61 18.59
N ALA A 283 18.97 13.13 19.73
CA ALA A 283 19.61 12.85 21.02
C ALA A 283 19.43 11.39 21.50
N ASN A 284 18.47 10.66 20.92
CA ASN A 284 18.23 9.24 21.24
C ASN A 284 19.05 8.29 20.37
N HIS A 285 19.75 8.82 19.37
CA HIS A 285 20.63 8.08 18.48
C HIS A 285 22.11 8.21 18.87
N GLN A 286 22.92 7.28 18.38
CA GLN A 286 24.37 7.46 18.44
C GLN A 286 24.79 8.66 17.56
N PRO A 287 25.85 9.40 17.94
CA PRO A 287 26.31 10.53 17.16
C PRO A 287 26.61 10.17 15.69
N GLY A 288 26.07 10.95 14.76
CA GLY A 288 26.33 10.80 13.34
C GLY A 288 25.45 9.79 12.60
N ILE A 289 24.49 9.15 13.27
CA ILE A 289 23.50 8.28 12.60
C ILE A 289 22.55 9.13 11.74
N PRO A 290 22.46 8.86 10.42
CA PRO A 290 21.51 9.53 9.55
C PRO A 290 20.08 9.02 9.76
N ILE A 291 19.11 9.93 9.64
CA ILE A 291 17.67 9.64 9.57
C ILE A 291 17.17 10.33 8.31
N ASP A 292 17.37 9.69 7.14
CA ASP A 292 17.03 10.32 5.86
C ASP A 292 15.53 10.27 5.58
N TYR A 293 14.88 9.17 6.00
CA TYR A 293 13.45 8.95 5.83
C TYR A 293 12.84 8.32 7.08
N ILE A 294 11.53 8.59 7.26
CA ILE A 294 10.63 7.76 8.09
C ILE A 294 9.55 7.17 7.20
N SER A 295 9.08 5.97 7.58
CA SER A 295 8.01 5.29 6.88
C SER A 295 6.94 4.77 7.84
N TYR A 296 5.72 4.62 7.35
CA TYR A 296 4.60 4.01 8.06
C TYR A 296 3.46 3.66 7.10
N HIS A 297 2.58 2.78 7.54
CA HIS A 297 1.62 2.08 6.74
C HIS A 297 0.19 2.56 6.97
N PHE A 298 -0.66 2.30 5.98
CA PHE A 298 -2.10 2.46 6.11
C PHE A 298 -2.83 1.41 5.26
N TYR A 299 -3.69 0.67 5.95
CA TYR A 299 -4.66 -0.20 5.30
C TYR A 299 -6.06 0.12 5.79
N ALA A 300 -6.96 0.47 4.87
CA ALA A 300 -8.37 0.47 5.18
C ALA A 300 -8.86 -0.98 5.31
N SER A 301 -9.69 -1.25 6.28
CA SER A 301 -10.23 -2.58 6.53
C SER A 301 -11.68 -2.51 6.98
N PRO A 302 -12.61 -3.15 6.28
CA PRO A 302 -13.99 -3.23 6.73
C PRO A 302 -14.11 -4.23 7.89
N THR A 303 -15.20 -4.14 8.65
CA THR A 303 -15.51 -5.18 9.63
C THR A 303 -15.97 -6.47 8.93
N PRO A 304 -15.85 -7.66 9.58
CA PRO A 304 -16.25 -8.93 8.96
C PRO A 304 -17.71 -8.99 8.51
N ASP A 305 -18.59 -8.24 9.16
CA ASP A 305 -20.04 -8.23 8.90
C ASP A 305 -20.46 -7.13 7.93
N GLU A 306 -19.54 -6.28 7.50
CA GLU A 306 -19.83 -5.14 6.64
C GLU A 306 -20.10 -5.58 5.20
N LYS A 307 -21.13 -5.01 4.61
CA LYS A 307 -21.51 -5.33 3.22
C LYS A 307 -20.60 -4.60 2.23
N PRO A 308 -20.32 -5.20 1.06
CA PRO A 308 -19.51 -4.57 0.03
C PRO A 308 -19.96 -3.16 -0.40
N ASP A 309 -21.25 -2.87 -0.36
CA ASP A 309 -21.77 -1.53 -0.69
C ASP A 309 -21.42 -0.47 0.34
N ASP A 310 -21.15 -0.85 1.58
CA ASP A 310 -20.77 0.07 2.65
C ASP A 310 -19.28 0.41 2.60
N TRP A 311 -18.44 -0.42 1.97
CA TRP A 311 -17.00 -0.20 1.84
C TRP A 311 -16.63 1.16 1.24
N GLN A 312 -17.47 1.69 0.34
CA GLN A 312 -17.30 3.02 -0.23
C GLN A 312 -17.33 4.17 0.80
N TYR A 313 -17.89 3.92 1.99
CA TYR A 313 -17.87 4.87 3.09
C TYR A 313 -16.71 4.57 4.04
N THR A 314 -16.58 3.33 4.46
CA THR A 314 -15.55 2.88 5.42
C THR A 314 -14.15 3.16 4.93
N PHE A 315 -13.81 2.83 3.69
CA PHE A 315 -12.45 3.04 3.18
C PHE A 315 -12.04 4.51 3.16
N PHE A 316 -12.93 5.37 2.69
CA PHE A 316 -12.63 6.81 2.60
C PHE A 316 -12.70 7.52 3.95
N ASP A 317 -13.53 7.05 4.89
CA ASP A 317 -13.55 7.57 6.26
C ASP A 317 -12.27 7.21 7.01
N GLN A 318 -11.83 5.95 6.94
CA GLN A 318 -10.56 5.52 7.52
C GLN A 318 -9.37 6.25 6.88
N ALA A 319 -9.40 6.51 5.57
CA ALA A 319 -8.38 7.32 4.91
C ALA A 319 -8.35 8.76 5.45
N ASN A 320 -9.51 9.38 5.72
CA ASN A 320 -9.58 10.70 6.35
C ASN A 320 -8.94 10.69 7.76
N GLY A 321 -9.21 9.65 8.55
CA GLY A 321 -8.57 9.42 9.85
C GLY A 321 -7.05 9.33 9.72
N PHE A 322 -6.58 8.53 8.77
CA PHE A 322 -5.14 8.39 8.48
C PHE A 322 -4.49 9.72 8.05
N LEU A 323 -5.14 10.49 7.19
CA LEU A 323 -4.62 11.80 6.78
C LEU A 323 -4.47 12.78 7.97
N ASN A 324 -5.27 12.65 9.03
CA ASN A 324 -5.06 13.40 10.26
C ASN A 324 -3.80 12.91 11.00
N THR A 325 -3.54 11.61 11.02
CA THR A 325 -2.29 11.03 11.53
C THR A 325 -1.09 11.56 10.75
N VAL A 326 -1.15 11.59 9.42
CA VAL A 326 -0.08 12.15 8.58
C VAL A 326 0.22 13.61 8.96
N ARG A 327 -0.81 14.46 9.12
CA ARG A 327 -0.62 15.87 9.55
C ARG A 327 0.07 15.97 10.91
N TYR A 328 -0.29 15.11 11.83
CA TYR A 328 0.32 15.05 13.15
C TYR A 328 1.78 14.61 13.09
N VAL A 329 2.08 13.53 12.38
CA VAL A 329 3.46 13.02 12.19
C VAL A 329 4.33 14.07 11.52
N GLU A 330 3.82 14.74 10.48
CA GLU A 330 4.53 15.83 9.80
C GLU A 330 4.83 17.04 10.72
N ALA A 331 3.96 17.32 11.68
CA ALA A 331 4.22 18.37 12.68
C ALA A 331 5.38 17.96 13.62
N ILE A 332 5.44 16.70 14.05
CA ILE A 332 6.56 16.15 14.83
C ILE A 332 7.85 16.18 14.02
N ARG A 333 7.82 15.65 12.80
CA ARG A 333 8.99 15.58 11.92
C ARG A 333 9.60 16.97 11.66
N LYS A 334 8.77 17.95 11.30
CA LYS A 334 9.22 19.33 11.04
C LYS A 334 9.86 19.96 12.26
N ARG A 335 9.42 19.61 13.46
CA ARG A 335 9.96 20.13 14.72
C ARG A 335 11.28 19.47 15.12
N LEU A 336 11.39 18.13 14.97
CA LEU A 336 12.51 17.34 15.52
C LEU A 336 13.59 17.06 14.46
N SER A 337 13.19 16.77 13.22
CA SER A 337 14.11 16.40 12.14
C SER A 337 13.60 16.95 10.78
N PRO A 338 13.70 18.25 10.54
CA PRO A 338 13.07 18.94 9.39
C PRO A 338 13.60 18.47 8.03
N HIS A 339 14.80 17.88 7.98
CA HIS A 339 15.43 17.37 6.75
C HIS A 339 15.07 15.93 6.43
N THR A 340 14.54 15.17 7.39
CA THR A 340 14.03 13.81 7.18
C THR A 340 12.83 13.87 6.25
N LYS A 341 12.73 12.94 5.31
CA LYS A 341 11.63 12.77 4.38
C LYS A 341 10.61 11.77 4.90
N THR A 342 9.41 11.76 4.33
CA THR A 342 8.35 10.82 4.68
C THR A 342 8.02 9.93 3.49
N ASP A 343 8.06 8.62 3.72
CA ASP A 343 7.61 7.58 2.81
C ASP A 343 6.37 6.87 3.39
N LEU A 344 5.28 6.85 2.65
CA LEU A 344 4.11 6.04 2.96
C LEU A 344 4.13 4.84 2.01
N ASP A 345 4.94 3.88 2.34
CA ASP A 345 5.35 2.79 1.47
C ASP A 345 4.36 1.61 1.40
N GLU A 346 3.34 1.63 2.28
CA GLU A 346 2.23 0.66 2.25
C GLU A 346 0.88 1.36 2.38
N LEU A 347 0.31 1.74 1.23
CA LEU A 347 -1.05 2.26 1.15
C LEU A 347 -1.96 1.24 0.48
N GLY A 348 -3.01 0.78 1.18
CA GLY A 348 -3.88 -0.25 0.63
C GLY A 348 -5.18 -0.48 1.37
N VAL A 349 -5.77 -1.63 1.08
CA VAL A 349 -6.97 -2.17 1.75
C VAL A 349 -6.69 -3.63 2.06
N ILE A 350 -7.02 -4.08 3.27
CA ILE A 350 -6.98 -5.48 3.68
C ILE A 350 -8.41 -5.93 4.02
N LEU A 351 -8.85 -7.01 3.39
CA LEU A 351 -10.13 -7.62 3.73
C LEU A 351 -9.99 -8.58 4.93
N PRO A 352 -10.99 -8.65 5.82
CA PRO A 352 -10.93 -9.52 7.00
C PRO A 352 -10.94 -11.01 6.67
N THR A 353 -11.13 -11.36 5.40
CA THR A 353 -11.06 -12.74 4.89
C THR A 353 -9.66 -13.17 4.47
N ASP A 354 -8.72 -12.24 4.41
CA ASP A 354 -7.34 -12.54 4.04
C ASP A 354 -6.71 -13.56 5.00
N ASN A 355 -5.75 -14.32 4.50
CA ASN A 355 -5.05 -15.39 5.24
C ASN A 355 -5.94 -16.56 5.71
N LYS A 356 -7.16 -16.70 5.20
CA LYS A 356 -7.96 -17.89 5.43
C LYS A 356 -7.52 -19.00 4.47
N PRO A 357 -7.12 -20.18 4.96
CA PRO A 357 -6.72 -21.28 4.10
C PRO A 357 -7.84 -21.69 3.15
N GLY A 358 -7.50 -21.90 1.87
CA GLY A 358 -8.39 -22.51 0.89
C GLY A 358 -9.31 -21.54 0.13
N ASP A 359 -9.27 -20.24 0.41
CA ASP A 359 -10.05 -19.27 -0.35
C ASP A 359 -9.25 -18.75 -1.56
N ASP A 360 -9.54 -19.30 -2.74
CA ASP A 360 -8.94 -18.91 -4.02
C ASP A 360 -9.86 -17.94 -4.81
N VAL A 361 -10.90 -17.42 -4.18
CA VAL A 361 -11.85 -16.52 -4.85
C VAL A 361 -11.34 -15.08 -4.76
N PRO A 362 -10.96 -14.46 -5.90
CA PRO A 362 -10.54 -13.07 -5.88
C PRO A 362 -11.72 -12.16 -5.51
N PRO A 363 -11.45 -11.02 -4.86
CA PRO A 363 -12.45 -9.97 -4.69
C PRO A 363 -13.11 -9.56 -6.02
N PRO A 364 -14.36 -9.09 -5.99
CA PRO A 364 -15.06 -8.65 -7.20
C PRO A 364 -14.36 -7.45 -7.85
N GLN A 365 -14.54 -7.25 -9.15
CA GLN A 365 -13.91 -6.16 -9.91
C GLN A 365 -14.14 -4.78 -9.28
N ALA A 366 -15.34 -4.52 -8.76
CA ALA A 366 -15.66 -3.25 -8.08
C ALA A 366 -14.73 -2.96 -6.88
N TYR A 367 -14.25 -4.00 -6.18
CA TYR A 367 -13.28 -3.85 -5.10
C TYR A 367 -11.94 -3.29 -5.60
N TRP A 368 -11.42 -3.83 -6.72
CA TRP A 368 -10.16 -3.35 -7.29
C TRP A 368 -10.25 -1.90 -7.75
N ASN A 369 -11.40 -1.50 -8.33
CA ASN A 369 -11.66 -0.12 -8.69
C ASN A 369 -11.79 0.79 -7.44
N ALA A 370 -12.47 0.34 -6.38
CA ALA A 370 -12.57 1.08 -5.12
C ALA A 370 -11.19 1.32 -4.48
N CYS A 371 -10.32 0.29 -4.46
CA CYS A 371 -8.94 0.42 -3.98
C CYS A 371 -8.11 1.39 -4.84
N GLY A 372 -8.29 1.36 -6.17
CA GLY A 372 -7.65 2.30 -7.08
C GLY A 372 -8.12 3.75 -6.84
N SER A 373 -9.43 3.95 -6.66
CA SER A 373 -9.99 5.25 -6.33
C SER A 373 -9.51 5.78 -4.96
N LEU A 374 -9.41 4.91 -3.97
CA LEU A 374 -8.85 5.24 -2.65
C LEU A 374 -7.39 5.72 -2.77
N TYR A 375 -6.57 5.00 -3.54
CA TYR A 375 -5.20 5.42 -3.78
C TYR A 375 -5.11 6.77 -4.49
N ALA A 376 -5.94 7.01 -5.51
CA ALA A 376 -5.99 8.29 -6.21
C ALA A 376 -6.39 9.45 -5.28
N TYR A 377 -7.34 9.20 -4.38
CA TYR A 377 -7.72 10.16 -3.34
C TYR A 377 -6.55 10.45 -2.39
N LEU A 378 -5.91 9.40 -1.86
CA LEU A 378 -4.73 9.56 -0.98
C LEU A 378 -3.60 10.30 -1.71
N PHE A 379 -3.31 9.97 -2.97
CA PHE A 379 -2.27 10.66 -3.74
C PHE A 379 -2.55 12.18 -3.87
N ILE A 380 -3.81 12.57 -4.09
CA ILE A 380 -4.21 13.99 -4.11
C ILE A 380 -3.87 14.67 -2.78
N GLU A 381 -4.33 14.11 -1.68
CA GLU A 381 -4.18 14.70 -0.34
C GLU A 381 -2.71 14.72 0.10
N LEU A 382 -1.97 13.63 -0.13
CA LEU A 382 -0.55 13.53 0.21
C LEU A 382 0.31 14.50 -0.61
N SER A 383 -0.03 14.71 -1.88
CA SER A 383 0.65 15.72 -2.72
C SER A 383 0.44 17.14 -2.19
N GLN A 384 -0.75 17.45 -1.67
CA GLN A 384 -1.01 18.74 -1.02
C GLN A 384 -0.20 18.92 0.28
N MET A 385 0.08 17.82 0.99
CA MET A 385 0.88 17.81 2.23
C MET A 385 2.40 17.78 1.98
N LYS A 386 2.85 17.60 0.72
CA LYS A 386 4.25 17.44 0.32
C LYS A 386 4.90 16.17 0.88
N ILE A 387 4.14 15.10 1.00
CA ILE A 387 4.71 13.79 1.31
C ILE A 387 5.60 13.34 0.16
N ASN A 388 6.77 12.78 0.47
CA ASN A 388 7.78 12.51 -0.55
C ASN A 388 7.47 11.26 -1.38
N VAL A 389 6.90 10.21 -0.77
CA VAL A 389 6.58 8.96 -1.45
C VAL A 389 5.18 8.49 -1.05
N ALA A 390 4.41 8.02 -2.02
CA ALA A 390 3.13 7.37 -1.85
C ALA A 390 3.16 6.01 -2.54
N GLY A 391 3.47 4.96 -1.77
CA GLY A 391 3.64 3.58 -2.23
C GLY A 391 2.38 2.75 -2.09
N MET A 392 1.88 2.19 -3.19
CA MET A 392 0.75 1.26 -3.15
C MET A 392 1.22 -0.13 -2.74
N SER A 393 0.63 -0.72 -1.72
CA SER A 393 0.83 -2.10 -1.32
C SER A 393 -0.20 -3.01 -1.98
N GLN A 394 0.18 -4.17 -2.45
CA GLN A 394 1.46 -4.71 -2.85
C GLN A 394 1.32 -5.38 -4.23
N LEU A 395 2.43 -5.63 -4.92
CA LEU A 395 2.37 -6.17 -6.28
C LEU A 395 1.69 -7.54 -6.33
N VAL A 396 2.10 -8.49 -5.48
CA VAL A 396 1.55 -9.86 -5.43
C VAL A 396 1.21 -10.23 -4.00
N GLY A 397 -0.07 -10.48 -3.72
CA GLY A 397 -0.57 -10.87 -2.40
C GLY A 397 -1.00 -12.34 -2.28
N TYR A 398 -1.43 -12.97 -3.37
CA TYR A 398 -1.85 -14.38 -3.43
C TYR A 398 -0.62 -15.32 -3.46
N PRO A 399 -0.70 -16.54 -2.93
CA PRO A 399 -1.88 -17.18 -2.34
C PRO A 399 -2.01 -17.02 -0.82
N THR A 400 -1.00 -16.58 -0.13
CA THR A 400 -0.89 -16.74 1.33
C THR A 400 -0.46 -15.48 2.08
N GLN A 401 -0.35 -14.35 1.36
CA GLN A 401 0.02 -13.04 1.90
C GLN A 401 -1.03 -12.01 1.49
N TYR A 402 -2.11 -11.86 2.23
CA TYR A 402 -3.10 -10.81 2.00
C TYR A 402 -3.53 -10.68 0.52
N PRO A 403 -4.23 -11.67 -0.07
CA PRO A 403 -4.61 -11.64 -1.48
C PRO A 403 -5.40 -10.39 -1.89
N SER A 404 -6.14 -9.76 -0.97
CA SER A 404 -6.90 -8.53 -1.24
C SER A 404 -6.02 -7.31 -1.53
N VAL A 405 -4.74 -7.30 -1.16
CA VAL A 405 -3.83 -6.19 -1.50
C VAL A 405 -3.12 -6.37 -2.84
N SER A 406 -3.33 -7.48 -3.55
CA SER A 406 -2.65 -7.77 -4.82
C SER A 406 -2.98 -6.75 -5.91
N MET A 407 -1.97 -6.29 -6.64
CA MET A 407 -2.13 -5.52 -7.89
C MET A 407 -2.09 -6.41 -9.14
N MET A 408 -1.79 -7.70 -8.96
CA MET A 408 -1.82 -8.70 -10.03
C MET A 408 -3.02 -9.62 -9.85
N ASP A 409 -3.77 -9.84 -10.91
CA ASP A 409 -4.72 -10.94 -11.00
C ASP A 409 -3.93 -12.25 -11.18
N TRP A 410 -3.87 -13.06 -10.11
CA TRP A 410 -3.11 -14.32 -10.09
C TRP A 410 -3.70 -15.43 -10.93
N ARG A 411 -4.99 -15.33 -11.34
CA ARG A 411 -5.64 -16.30 -12.23
C ARG A 411 -5.32 -16.05 -13.69
N GLN A 412 -5.18 -14.76 -14.05
CA GLN A 412 -4.95 -14.33 -15.44
C GLN A 412 -3.51 -13.91 -15.71
N ASN A 413 -2.66 -13.88 -14.67
CA ASN A 413 -1.27 -13.43 -14.72
C ASN A 413 -1.11 -12.05 -15.38
N LYS A 414 -1.96 -11.09 -14.99
CA LYS A 414 -1.95 -9.71 -15.51
C LYS A 414 -2.27 -8.68 -14.41
N PRO A 415 -1.89 -7.41 -14.59
CA PRO A 415 -2.25 -6.34 -13.67
C PRO A 415 -3.77 -6.14 -13.58
N ASN A 416 -4.29 -5.83 -12.37
CA ASN A 416 -5.69 -5.44 -12.14
C ASN A 416 -5.87 -3.91 -12.13
N ALA A 417 -7.08 -3.43 -11.84
CA ALA A 417 -7.43 -2.01 -11.86
C ALA A 417 -6.55 -1.16 -10.91
N ARG A 418 -6.08 -1.70 -9.78
CA ARG A 418 -5.19 -0.98 -8.84
C ARG A 418 -3.88 -0.57 -9.51
N TYR A 419 -3.24 -1.51 -10.19
CA TYR A 419 -2.01 -1.23 -10.94
C TYR A 419 -2.25 -0.19 -12.04
N TRP A 420 -3.35 -0.30 -12.77
CA TRP A 420 -3.64 0.62 -13.87
C TRP A 420 -3.95 2.04 -13.40
N VAL A 421 -4.55 2.20 -12.21
CA VAL A 421 -4.70 3.53 -11.58
C VAL A 421 -3.33 4.08 -11.16
N LEU A 422 -2.49 3.28 -10.50
CA LEU A 422 -1.14 3.71 -10.15
C LEU A 422 -0.36 4.13 -11.40
N LYS A 423 -0.40 3.31 -12.47
CA LYS A 423 0.27 3.64 -13.73
C LYS A 423 -0.27 4.91 -14.38
N LEU A 424 -1.60 5.12 -14.35
CA LEU A 424 -2.22 6.35 -14.86
C LEU A 424 -1.70 7.58 -14.10
N ILE A 425 -1.60 7.51 -12.78
CA ILE A 425 -1.10 8.59 -11.93
C ILE A 425 0.39 8.82 -12.19
N LYS A 426 1.21 7.76 -12.17
CA LYS A 426 2.65 7.84 -12.39
C LYS A 426 3.01 8.41 -13.76
N ASP A 427 2.30 8.02 -14.81
CA ASP A 427 2.52 8.52 -16.17
C ASP A 427 2.08 9.99 -16.33
N SER A 428 1.28 10.50 -15.41
CA SER A 428 0.67 11.83 -15.50
C SER A 428 1.28 12.86 -14.58
N PHE A 429 1.78 12.46 -13.41
CA PHE A 429 2.24 13.35 -12.35
C PHE A 429 3.58 12.91 -11.78
N ARG A 430 4.36 13.91 -11.27
CA ARG A 430 5.69 13.69 -10.71
C ARG A 430 6.07 14.80 -9.72
N PRO A 431 7.09 14.60 -8.90
CA PRO A 431 7.70 15.68 -8.12
C PRO A 431 8.06 16.88 -9.01
N GLY A 432 7.78 18.09 -8.52
CA GLY A 432 7.96 19.33 -9.26
C GLY A 432 6.72 19.88 -9.96
N ASP A 433 5.66 19.07 -10.14
CA ASP A 433 4.39 19.54 -10.67
C ASP A 433 3.71 20.50 -9.68
N LYS A 434 3.08 21.56 -10.20
CA LYS A 434 2.46 22.60 -9.39
C LYS A 434 0.98 22.31 -9.19
N LEU A 435 0.57 22.04 -7.96
CA LEU A 435 -0.84 21.99 -7.60
C LEU A 435 -1.42 23.39 -7.64
N VAL A 436 -2.56 23.54 -8.30
CA VAL A 436 -3.28 24.81 -8.37
C VAL A 436 -4.59 24.73 -7.59
N GLN A 437 -5.10 25.90 -7.19
CA GLN A 437 -6.34 25.95 -6.42
C GLN A 437 -7.47 25.26 -7.19
N THR A 438 -7.99 24.18 -6.59
CA THR A 438 -9.04 23.32 -7.16
C THR A 438 -10.11 23.08 -6.10
N GLN A 439 -11.37 23.11 -6.50
CA GLN A 439 -12.51 22.80 -5.63
C GLN A 439 -13.51 21.94 -6.41
N ILE A 440 -14.12 20.99 -5.71
CA ILE A 440 -15.27 20.23 -6.18
C ILE A 440 -16.38 20.37 -5.14
N ASP A 441 -17.62 20.52 -5.58
CA ASP A 441 -18.77 20.87 -4.73
C ASP A 441 -19.43 19.67 -4.03
N SER A 442 -18.79 18.53 -4.01
CA SER A 442 -19.28 17.32 -3.33
C SER A 442 -18.16 16.51 -2.69
N GLY A 443 -18.48 15.88 -1.56
CA GLY A 443 -17.62 14.89 -0.92
C GLY A 443 -17.57 13.51 -1.59
N ASP A 444 -18.38 13.28 -2.63
CA ASP A 444 -18.47 12.00 -3.34
C ASP A 444 -17.37 11.79 -4.38
N ALA A 445 -16.64 12.86 -4.70
CA ALA A 445 -15.48 12.81 -5.58
C ALA A 445 -14.31 13.60 -5.00
N ALA A 446 -13.12 13.30 -5.47
CA ALA A 446 -11.92 14.11 -5.23
C ALA A 446 -11.39 14.67 -6.55
N ALA A 447 -10.83 15.88 -6.49
CA ALA A 447 -10.31 16.59 -7.65
C ALA A 447 -9.08 17.42 -7.29
N GLN A 448 -8.00 17.31 -8.07
CA GLN A 448 -6.84 18.19 -7.97
C GLN A 448 -6.25 18.46 -9.35
N ALA A 449 -6.11 19.73 -9.66
CA ALA A 449 -5.49 20.17 -10.89
C ALA A 449 -3.99 20.46 -10.68
N PHE A 450 -3.20 20.09 -11.69
CA PHE A 450 -1.76 20.22 -11.73
C PHE A 450 -1.32 20.98 -12.99
N ALA A 451 -0.49 21.99 -12.83
CA ALA A 451 0.30 22.54 -13.92
C ALA A 451 1.62 21.77 -13.97
N THR A 452 1.74 20.89 -14.96
CA THR A 452 2.95 20.09 -15.22
C THR A 452 3.92 20.87 -16.10
N ALA A 453 5.07 20.31 -16.43
CA ALA A 453 6.06 20.97 -17.29
C ALA A 453 5.53 21.23 -18.71
N SER A 454 4.62 20.40 -19.23
CA SER A 454 4.11 20.45 -20.60
C SER A 454 2.62 20.80 -20.71
N ASP A 455 1.83 20.47 -19.68
CA ASP A 455 0.38 20.43 -19.80
C ASP A 455 -0.34 20.91 -18.53
N ARG A 456 -1.64 21.14 -18.68
CA ARG A 456 -2.60 21.31 -17.60
C ARG A 456 -3.35 20.01 -17.42
N LYS A 457 -3.32 19.43 -16.22
CA LYS A 457 -3.97 18.14 -15.92
C LYS A 457 -4.83 18.23 -14.68
N LEU A 458 -5.89 17.44 -14.65
CA LEU A 458 -6.78 17.30 -13.51
C LEU A 458 -6.91 15.80 -13.18
N LEU A 459 -6.55 15.42 -11.97
CA LEU A 459 -6.84 14.10 -11.43
C LEU A 459 -8.22 14.13 -10.77
N LEU A 460 -9.07 13.18 -11.13
CA LEU A 460 -10.42 12.96 -10.60
C LEU A 460 -10.53 11.54 -10.06
N ALA A 461 -11.18 11.40 -8.90
CA ALA A 461 -11.52 10.10 -8.33
C ALA A 461 -12.98 10.09 -7.88
N ASN A 462 -13.79 9.19 -8.43
CA ASN A 462 -15.14 8.90 -7.94
C ASN A 462 -15.05 7.97 -6.73
N LYS A 463 -15.47 8.44 -5.55
CA LYS A 463 -15.41 7.70 -4.29
C LYS A 463 -16.64 6.83 -4.02
N ARG A 464 -17.56 6.72 -4.98
CA ARG A 464 -18.86 6.07 -4.78
C ARG A 464 -19.10 4.93 -5.77
N ASN A 465 -19.90 3.97 -5.33
CA ASN A 465 -20.36 2.85 -6.16
C ASN A 465 -21.56 3.27 -7.04
N ARG A 466 -21.46 4.45 -7.66
CA ARG A 466 -22.47 4.97 -8.61
C ARG A 466 -21.79 5.88 -9.63
N THR A 467 -22.44 6.04 -10.76
CA THR A 467 -22.01 7.01 -11.77
C THR A 467 -22.25 8.43 -11.28
N ILE A 468 -21.30 9.33 -11.54
CA ILE A 468 -21.39 10.77 -11.28
C ILE A 468 -21.07 11.54 -12.56
N ASP A 469 -21.78 12.65 -12.80
CA ASP A 469 -21.51 13.58 -13.90
C ASP A 469 -20.81 14.83 -13.35
N ILE A 470 -19.64 15.17 -13.91
CA ILE A 470 -18.81 16.29 -13.45
C ILE A 470 -18.70 17.33 -14.55
N SER A 471 -19.14 18.55 -14.26
CA SER A 471 -18.92 19.71 -15.11
C SER A 471 -17.50 20.25 -14.93
N LEU A 472 -16.81 20.44 -16.04
CA LEU A 472 -15.42 20.88 -16.09
C LEU A 472 -15.31 22.25 -16.77
N PRO A 473 -14.61 23.23 -16.18
CA PRO A 473 -14.41 24.52 -16.82
C PRO A 473 -13.47 24.35 -18.03
N ASP A 474 -13.81 25.05 -19.11
CA ASP A 474 -12.99 25.17 -20.33
C ASP A 474 -12.50 23.83 -20.93
N ALA A 475 -13.26 22.74 -20.70
CA ALA A 475 -12.89 21.40 -21.12
C ALA A 475 -13.54 20.95 -22.46
N ALA A 476 -14.03 21.88 -23.28
CA ALA A 476 -14.71 21.51 -24.53
C ALA A 476 -13.81 20.74 -25.53
N GLN A 477 -12.51 21.01 -25.51
CA GLN A 477 -11.50 20.33 -26.33
C GLN A 477 -10.59 19.39 -25.52
N ALA A 478 -10.80 19.29 -24.21
CA ALA A 478 -10.00 18.43 -23.34
C ALA A 478 -10.24 16.95 -23.64
N SER A 479 -9.24 16.16 -23.30
CA SER A 479 -9.30 14.68 -23.36
C SER A 479 -9.12 14.09 -21.97
N ALA A 480 -9.57 12.86 -21.77
CA ALA A 480 -9.33 12.13 -20.53
C ALA A 480 -8.81 10.72 -20.81
N ARG A 481 -8.01 10.23 -19.87
CA ARG A 481 -7.69 8.80 -19.71
C ARG A 481 -8.40 8.32 -18.44
N VAL A 482 -9.14 7.21 -18.55
CA VAL A 482 -10.04 6.73 -17.48
C VAL A 482 -9.75 5.26 -17.20
N VAL A 483 -9.60 4.91 -15.93
CA VAL A 483 -9.65 3.53 -15.41
C VAL A 483 -10.97 3.38 -14.66
N ASP A 484 -11.80 2.45 -15.08
CA ASP A 484 -13.12 2.18 -14.49
C ASP A 484 -13.55 0.71 -14.71
N ALA A 485 -14.77 0.36 -14.32
CA ALA A 485 -15.29 -1.00 -14.50
C ALA A 485 -15.29 -1.47 -15.97
N THR A 486 -15.34 -0.57 -16.95
CA THR A 486 -15.32 -0.93 -18.37
C THR A 486 -13.91 -1.27 -18.88
N THR A 487 -12.87 -0.82 -18.21
CA THR A 487 -11.48 -1.21 -18.51
C THR A 487 -11.12 -2.57 -17.91
N GLY A 488 -11.87 -3.02 -16.90
CA GLY A 488 -11.56 -4.27 -16.19
C GLY A 488 -10.12 -4.27 -15.69
N ASP A 489 -9.36 -5.30 -16.06
CA ASP A 489 -7.93 -5.45 -15.78
C ASP A 489 -7.05 -4.92 -16.94
N GLY A 490 -7.52 -3.93 -17.65
CA GLY A 490 -6.82 -3.31 -18.77
C GLY A 490 -6.37 -1.88 -18.49
N PRO A 491 -5.56 -1.32 -19.40
CA PRO A 491 -5.07 0.06 -19.28
C PRO A 491 -6.20 1.08 -19.41
N ALA A 492 -5.90 2.32 -18.97
CA ALA A 492 -6.83 3.43 -19.07
C ALA A 492 -7.34 3.64 -20.51
N ARG A 493 -8.65 3.73 -20.68
CA ARG A 493 -9.29 4.09 -21.95
C ARG A 493 -9.24 5.60 -22.19
N SER A 494 -9.24 6.02 -23.45
CA SER A 494 -9.29 7.43 -23.83
C SER A 494 -10.72 7.90 -24.10
N VAL A 495 -11.01 9.13 -23.66
CA VAL A 495 -12.26 9.84 -23.93
C VAL A 495 -11.92 11.22 -24.50
N SER A 496 -12.40 11.54 -25.72
CA SER A 496 -12.10 12.82 -26.38
C SER A 496 -13.11 13.09 -27.51
N PRO A 497 -13.55 14.34 -27.68
CA PRO A 497 -13.47 15.47 -26.75
C PRO A 497 -14.49 15.35 -25.60
N LEU A 498 -14.23 15.98 -24.45
CA LEU A 498 -15.09 15.92 -23.26
C LEU A 498 -16.35 16.80 -23.35
N ARG A 499 -16.39 17.78 -24.25
CA ARG A 499 -17.51 18.71 -24.45
C ARG A 499 -17.97 19.44 -23.17
N GLY A 500 -17.05 19.66 -22.21
CA GLY A 500 -17.33 20.42 -20.99
C GLY A 500 -17.81 19.60 -19.78
N ASN A 501 -17.94 18.28 -19.91
CA ASN A 501 -18.24 17.40 -18.78
C ASN A 501 -17.62 16.01 -18.96
N ILE A 502 -17.54 15.28 -17.85
CA ILE A 502 -17.11 13.88 -17.82
C ILE A 502 -18.05 13.07 -16.93
N GLU A 503 -18.51 11.94 -17.44
CA GLU A 503 -19.19 10.94 -16.65
C GLU A 503 -18.17 9.91 -16.12
N LEU A 504 -18.14 9.76 -14.79
CA LEU A 504 -17.31 8.81 -14.09
C LEU A 504 -18.16 7.67 -13.54
N GLY A 505 -17.97 6.48 -14.03
CA GLY A 505 -18.60 5.27 -13.50
C GLY A 505 -18.20 5.00 -12.05
N PRO A 506 -18.76 3.94 -11.41
CA PRO A 506 -18.43 3.54 -10.05
C PRO A 506 -16.91 3.45 -9.83
N PHE A 507 -16.38 4.15 -8.81
CA PHE A 507 -14.97 4.17 -8.44
C PHE A 507 -14.00 4.50 -9.59
N ALA A 508 -14.45 5.16 -10.63
CA ALA A 508 -13.61 5.54 -11.75
C ALA A 508 -12.55 6.57 -11.32
N VAL A 509 -11.35 6.42 -11.89
CA VAL A 509 -10.25 7.40 -11.78
C VAL A 509 -9.95 7.93 -13.17
N ALA A 510 -9.87 9.25 -13.30
CA ALA A 510 -9.60 9.91 -14.57
C ALA A 510 -8.50 10.96 -14.45
N VAL A 511 -7.68 11.08 -15.50
CA VAL A 511 -6.80 12.22 -15.73
C VAL A 511 -7.28 12.95 -16.96
N VAL A 512 -7.73 14.19 -16.75
CA VAL A 512 -8.13 15.12 -17.82
C VAL A 512 -6.93 15.96 -18.22
N SER A 513 -6.74 16.19 -19.52
CA SER A 513 -5.65 17.01 -20.09
C SER A 513 -6.22 18.06 -21.05
N TRP A 514 -5.73 19.30 -20.96
CA TRP A 514 -6.06 20.45 -21.82
C TRP A 514 -4.99 20.77 -22.82
#